data_a7aa715b0b8bd95ed40420c97cd6b468
#
_entry.id   a7aa715b0b8bd95ed40420c97cd6b468
#
_cell.length_a   1.000
_cell.length_b   1.000
_cell.length_c   1.000
_cell.angle_alpha   90.00
_cell.angle_beta   90.00
_cell.angle_gamma   90.00
#
_symmetry.space_group_name_H-M   'P 1'
#
loop_
_entity.id
_entity.type
_entity.pdbx_description
1 polymer ?
#
loop_
_entity_poly.entity_id
_entity_poly.type
_entity_poly.pdbx_seq_one_letter_code
_entity_poly.pdbx_strand_id
1 'polypeptide(L)'
;MPEKKATKKADGDAAVLAKITAMPSPYRAMGERLHALILRSAPALQPTVWYGMPGYAKDGKTVCFFRADKKYMTFGFTQQADLACEQGAPHQLIECAWYFTALDHATEAKLSGIVRRVAS
;
A
#
# COMPACT_ATOMS: atom_id res chain seq x y z
N MET A 1 -15.93 14.73 15.41
CA MET A 1 -16.99 13.75 15.73
C MET A 1 -16.49 12.34 15.43
N PRO A 2 -16.56 11.44 16.43
CA PRO A 2 -16.02 10.07 16.24
C PRO A 2 -16.70 9.32 15.12
N GLU A 3 -18.00 9.46 14.98
CA GLU A 3 -18.77 8.79 13.94
C GLU A 3 -18.32 9.20 12.53
N LYS A 4 -18.07 10.48 12.35
CA LYS A 4 -17.64 11.03 11.06
C LYS A 4 -16.28 10.46 10.67
N LYS A 5 -15.38 10.31 11.64
CA LYS A 5 -14.05 9.74 11.42
C LYS A 5 -14.12 8.26 11.09
N ALA A 6 -14.96 7.51 11.80
CA ALA A 6 -15.18 6.09 11.54
C ALA A 6 -15.83 5.87 10.18
N THR A 7 -16.83 6.68 9.83
CA THR A 7 -17.52 6.61 8.53
C THR A 7 -16.53 6.87 7.40
N LYS A 8 -15.65 7.85 7.56
CA LYS A 8 -14.65 8.19 6.55
C LYS A 8 -13.68 7.04 6.29
N LYS A 9 -13.25 6.36 7.36
CA LYS A 9 -12.39 5.19 7.24
C LYS A 9 -13.13 4.03 6.58
N ALA A 10 -14.37 3.79 6.96
CA ALA A 10 -15.18 2.73 6.38
C ALA A 10 -15.46 3.00 4.91
N ASP A 11 -15.75 4.24 4.53
CA ASP A 11 -15.97 4.63 3.14
C ASP A 11 -14.70 4.43 2.31
N GLY A 12 -13.55 4.78 2.86
CA GLY A 12 -12.27 4.57 2.19
C GLY A 12 -11.96 3.09 2.00
N ASP A 13 -12.22 2.29 3.02
CA ASP A 13 -12.01 0.85 2.95
C ASP A 13 -12.90 0.22 1.87
N ALA A 14 -14.19 0.57 1.84
CA ALA A 14 -15.12 0.07 0.84
C ALA A 14 -14.71 0.51 -0.57
N ALA A 15 -14.28 1.75 -0.75
CA ALA A 15 -13.85 2.27 -2.04
C ALA A 15 -12.59 1.54 -2.54
N VAL A 16 -11.64 1.29 -1.65
CA VAL A 16 -10.42 0.55 -2.00
C VAL A 16 -10.75 -0.89 -2.34
N LEU A 17 -11.60 -1.56 -1.57
CA LEU A 17 -12.00 -2.92 -1.85
C LEU A 17 -12.73 -3.04 -3.19
N ALA A 18 -13.51 -2.04 -3.57
CA ALA A 18 -14.16 -2.02 -4.87
C ALA A 18 -13.13 -1.98 -6.01
N LYS A 19 -12.05 -1.21 -5.84
CA LYS A 19 -10.97 -1.16 -6.83
C LYS A 19 -10.24 -2.50 -6.93
N ILE A 20 -10.02 -3.16 -5.79
CA ILE A 20 -9.36 -4.47 -5.75
C ILE A 20 -10.24 -5.53 -6.41
N THR A 21 -11.55 -5.51 -6.13
CA THR A 21 -12.51 -6.44 -6.72
C THR A 21 -12.54 -6.33 -8.24
N ALA A 22 -12.28 -5.14 -8.77
CA ALA A 22 -12.24 -4.91 -10.22
C ALA A 22 -10.94 -5.42 -10.87
N MET A 23 -9.95 -5.82 -10.11
CA MET A 23 -8.71 -6.33 -10.66
C MET A 23 -8.89 -7.72 -11.28
N PRO A 24 -8.19 -8.02 -12.39
CA PRO A 24 -8.25 -9.37 -12.97
C PRO A 24 -7.50 -10.37 -12.09
N SER A 25 -7.91 -11.65 -12.20
CA SER A 25 -7.19 -12.73 -11.53
C SER A 25 -5.82 -12.90 -12.17
N PRO A 26 -4.75 -13.19 -11.42
CA PRO A 26 -4.71 -13.51 -9.97
C PRO A 26 -4.58 -12.28 -9.06
N TYR A 27 -4.56 -11.09 -9.63
CA TYR A 27 -4.25 -9.86 -8.89
C TYR A 27 -5.32 -9.48 -7.88
N ARG A 28 -6.57 -9.88 -8.12
CA ARG A 28 -7.63 -9.63 -7.15
C ARG A 28 -7.32 -10.26 -5.80
N ALA A 29 -7.01 -11.55 -5.78
CA ALA A 29 -6.67 -12.24 -4.54
C ALA A 29 -5.41 -11.67 -3.91
N MET A 30 -4.41 -11.35 -4.72
CA MET A 30 -3.18 -10.73 -4.25
C MET A 30 -3.47 -9.36 -3.63
N GLY A 31 -4.33 -8.57 -4.27
CA GLY A 31 -4.72 -7.26 -3.77
C GLY A 31 -5.46 -7.34 -2.44
N GLU A 32 -6.35 -8.30 -2.28
CA GLU A 32 -7.05 -8.51 -1.01
C GLU A 32 -6.09 -8.85 0.11
N ARG A 33 -5.13 -9.72 -0.15
CA ARG A 33 -4.10 -10.08 0.83
C ARG A 33 -3.18 -8.91 1.15
N LEU A 34 -2.81 -8.13 0.14
CA LEU A 34 -1.95 -6.96 0.30
C LEU A 34 -2.65 -5.87 1.12
N HIS A 35 -3.93 -5.65 0.86
CA HIS A 35 -4.74 -4.71 1.63
C HIS A 35 -4.74 -5.09 3.13
N ALA A 36 -5.00 -6.35 3.43
CA ALA A 36 -5.00 -6.83 4.80
C ALA A 36 -3.61 -6.72 5.44
N LEU A 37 -2.57 -7.02 4.67
CA LEU A 37 -1.18 -6.94 5.14
C LEU A 37 -0.80 -5.50 5.50
N ILE A 38 -1.15 -4.54 4.65
CA ILE A 38 -0.83 -3.13 4.88
C ILE A 38 -1.50 -2.62 6.16
N LEU A 39 -2.79 -2.89 6.32
CA LEU A 39 -3.54 -2.41 7.48
C LEU A 39 -3.12 -3.12 8.76
N ARG A 40 -2.73 -4.39 8.68
CA ARG A 40 -2.21 -5.13 9.82
C ARG A 40 -0.81 -4.62 10.22
N SER A 41 0.02 -4.30 9.24
CA SER A 41 1.39 -3.84 9.48
C SER A 41 1.44 -2.40 9.98
N ALA A 42 0.49 -1.57 9.54
CA ALA A 42 0.44 -0.15 9.91
C ALA A 42 -1.02 0.27 10.14
N PRO A 43 -1.60 -0.07 11.32
CA PRO A 43 -3.01 0.20 11.58
C PRO A 43 -3.40 1.68 11.54
N ALA A 44 -2.43 2.59 11.67
CA ALA A 44 -2.71 4.02 11.61
C ALA A 44 -3.00 4.51 10.19
N LEU A 45 -2.66 3.73 9.17
CA LEU A 45 -2.94 4.10 7.80
C LEU A 45 -4.43 3.97 7.49
N GLN A 46 -4.95 4.91 6.71
CA GLN A 46 -6.35 4.93 6.30
C GLN A 46 -6.46 4.63 4.81
N PRO A 47 -7.25 3.62 4.42
CA PRO A 47 -7.45 3.32 2.99
C PRO A 47 -8.10 4.49 2.28
N THR A 48 -7.65 4.77 1.07
CA THR A 48 -8.22 5.80 0.21
C THR A 48 -7.95 5.45 -1.25
N VAL A 49 -8.79 5.92 -2.15
CA VAL A 49 -8.52 5.77 -3.58
C VAL A 49 -7.64 6.93 -4.00
N TRP A 50 -6.48 6.63 -4.58
CA TRP A 50 -5.47 7.61 -4.97
C TRP A 50 -5.15 7.41 -6.44
N TYR A 51 -5.51 8.39 -7.27
CA TYR A 51 -5.37 8.28 -8.72
C TYR A 51 -5.97 6.98 -9.28
N GLY A 52 -7.16 6.61 -8.76
CA GLY A 52 -7.86 5.40 -9.20
C GLY A 52 -7.29 4.09 -8.65
N MET A 53 -6.32 4.15 -7.76
CA MET A 53 -5.64 2.96 -7.19
C MET A 53 -5.89 2.86 -5.70
N PRO A 54 -5.79 1.64 -5.14
CA PRO A 54 -5.74 1.50 -3.68
C PRO A 54 -4.57 2.28 -3.11
N GLY A 55 -4.86 3.20 -2.21
CA GLY A 55 -3.87 4.00 -1.52
C GLY A 55 -4.07 3.96 -0.02
N TYR A 56 -3.05 4.36 0.73
CA TYR A 56 -3.07 4.31 2.19
C TYR A 56 -2.42 5.59 2.71
N ALA A 57 -3.21 6.34 3.48
CA ALA A 57 -2.85 7.69 3.89
C ALA A 57 -2.52 7.78 5.37
N LYS A 58 -1.60 8.66 5.70
CA LYS A 58 -1.28 9.04 7.07
C LYS A 58 -1.49 10.56 7.17
N ASP A 59 -2.32 10.96 8.13
CA ASP A 59 -2.65 12.37 8.34
C ASP A 59 -3.14 13.06 7.06
N GLY A 60 -3.97 12.34 6.30
CA GLY A 60 -4.57 12.86 5.07
C GLY A 60 -3.69 12.85 3.85
N LYS A 61 -2.47 12.33 3.95
CA LYS A 61 -1.52 12.29 2.83
C LYS A 61 -1.20 10.84 2.49
N THR A 62 -1.38 10.46 1.22
CA THR A 62 -1.10 9.09 0.78
C THR A 62 0.39 8.80 0.87
N VAL A 63 0.76 7.75 1.60
CA VAL A 63 2.16 7.34 1.76
C VAL A 63 2.53 6.15 0.90
N CYS A 64 1.59 5.23 0.64
CA CYS A 64 1.86 4.09 -0.23
C CYS A 64 0.61 3.72 -1.02
N PHE A 65 0.79 2.93 -2.06
CA PHE A 65 -0.27 2.52 -2.97
C PHE A 65 0.13 1.23 -3.67
N PHE A 66 -0.84 0.57 -4.31
CA PHE A 66 -0.52 -0.52 -5.23
C PHE A 66 -1.52 -0.54 -6.39
N ARG A 67 -1.11 -1.20 -7.46
CA ARG A 67 -1.97 -1.37 -8.64
C ARG A 67 -1.64 -2.67 -9.35
N ALA A 68 -2.62 -3.17 -10.14
CA ALA A 68 -2.42 -4.33 -10.98
C ALA A 68 -2.14 -3.85 -12.41
N ASP A 69 -1.06 -4.32 -12.99
CA ASP A 69 -0.74 -4.10 -14.39
C ASP A 69 -1.01 -5.40 -15.18
N LYS A 70 -0.71 -5.42 -16.47
CA LYS A 70 -1.03 -6.60 -17.29
C LYS A 70 -0.24 -7.84 -16.89
N LYS A 71 1.02 -7.66 -16.47
CA LYS A 71 1.94 -8.77 -16.21
C LYS A 71 2.46 -8.83 -14.79
N TYR A 72 2.16 -7.84 -13.96
CA TYR A 72 2.67 -7.77 -12.60
C TYR A 72 1.84 -6.80 -11.77
N MET A 73 2.03 -6.86 -10.45
CA MET A 73 1.55 -5.83 -9.55
C MET A 73 2.69 -4.89 -9.21
N THR A 74 2.34 -3.65 -8.92
CA THR A 74 3.27 -2.63 -8.46
C THR A 74 2.85 -2.19 -7.07
N PHE A 75 3.81 -2.16 -6.13
CA PHE A 75 3.64 -1.54 -4.83
C PHE A 75 4.64 -0.39 -4.75
N GLY A 76 4.19 0.78 -4.34
CA GLY A 76 5.07 1.96 -4.33
C GLY A 76 4.78 2.93 -3.21
N PHE A 77 5.68 3.88 -3.03
CA PHE A 77 5.59 4.95 -2.05
C PHE A 77 5.52 6.31 -2.72
N THR A 78 4.92 7.26 -2.02
CA THR A 78 4.92 8.65 -2.42
C THR A 78 5.98 9.42 -1.64
N GLN A 79 6.14 10.70 -1.97
CA GLN A 79 7.05 11.58 -1.24
C GLN A 79 6.65 11.77 0.21
N GLN A 80 5.44 11.39 0.59
CA GLN A 80 4.95 11.53 1.96
C GLN A 80 5.47 10.42 2.87
N ALA A 81 6.03 9.33 2.31
CA ALA A 81 6.62 8.27 3.08
C ALA A 81 8.00 8.73 3.62
N ASP A 82 8.38 8.15 4.75
CA ASP A 82 9.72 8.42 5.31
C ASP A 82 10.74 7.58 4.55
N LEU A 83 11.33 8.20 3.53
CA LEU A 83 12.24 7.53 2.62
C LEU A 83 13.69 7.98 2.87
N ALA A 84 14.60 7.01 2.80
CA ALA A 84 16.02 7.27 2.93
C ALA A 84 16.81 6.28 2.09
N CYS A 85 17.99 6.71 1.66
CA CYS A 85 18.93 5.79 1.01
C CYS A 85 19.36 4.72 2.01
N GLU A 86 19.66 3.53 1.50
CA GLU A 86 20.23 2.48 2.32
C GLU A 86 21.55 2.97 2.92
N GLN A 87 21.74 2.73 4.21
CA GLN A 87 22.92 3.17 4.91
C GLN A 87 24.18 2.55 4.28
N GLY A 88 25.16 3.40 3.96
CA GLY A 88 26.37 2.95 3.31
C GLY A 88 26.27 2.77 1.82
N ALA A 89 25.13 3.09 1.21
CA ALA A 89 24.98 2.98 -0.24
C ALA A 89 25.89 3.93 -0.98
N PRO A 90 26.54 3.48 -2.07
CA PRO A 90 27.45 4.32 -2.86
C PRO A 90 26.75 5.29 -3.79
N HIS A 91 25.41 5.35 -3.72
CA HIS A 91 24.58 6.20 -4.60
C HIS A 91 23.53 6.95 -3.77
N GLN A 92 22.81 7.86 -4.43
CA GLN A 92 21.73 8.65 -3.83
C GLN A 92 20.33 8.10 -4.17
N LEU A 93 20.24 6.89 -4.69
CA LEU A 93 18.95 6.33 -5.13
C LEU A 93 18.17 5.77 -3.95
N ILE A 94 16.90 6.15 -3.88
CA ILE A 94 15.96 5.67 -2.86
C ILE A 94 14.95 4.78 -3.57
N GLU A 95 14.81 3.54 -3.12
CA GLU A 95 13.79 2.64 -3.67
C GLU A 95 12.41 3.11 -3.27
N CYS A 96 11.51 3.25 -4.24
CA CYS A 96 10.15 3.72 -3.97
C CYS A 96 9.08 2.85 -4.61
N ALA A 97 9.44 1.85 -5.41
CA ALA A 97 8.46 0.95 -6.02
C ALA A 97 9.08 -0.40 -6.33
N TRP A 98 8.24 -1.43 -6.28
CA TRP A 98 8.61 -2.80 -6.58
C TRP A 98 7.56 -3.44 -7.46
N TYR A 99 8.00 -4.33 -8.36
CA TYR A 99 7.12 -5.11 -9.22
C TYR A 99 7.17 -6.57 -8.77
N PHE A 100 6.03 -7.24 -8.76
CA PHE A 100 5.98 -8.64 -8.37
C PHE A 100 4.80 -9.35 -9.05
N THR A 101 4.96 -10.65 -9.24
CA THR A 101 3.95 -11.47 -9.91
C THR A 101 3.31 -12.48 -8.97
N ALA A 102 3.83 -12.62 -7.76
CA ALA A 102 3.32 -13.54 -6.75
C ALA A 102 3.49 -12.92 -5.37
N LEU A 103 2.59 -13.25 -4.47
CA LEU A 103 2.65 -12.75 -3.10
C LEU A 103 2.89 -13.95 -2.18
N ASP A 104 4.09 -14.49 -2.27
CA ASP A 104 4.49 -15.61 -1.41
C ASP A 104 4.87 -15.13 -0.01
N HIS A 105 5.15 -16.07 0.87
CA HIS A 105 5.43 -15.77 2.28
C HIS A 105 6.62 -14.81 2.45
N ALA A 106 7.70 -15.03 1.72
CA ALA A 106 8.89 -14.18 1.81
C ALA A 106 8.60 -12.76 1.32
N THR A 107 7.84 -12.64 0.23
CA THR A 107 7.45 -11.35 -0.33
C THR A 107 6.55 -10.60 0.65
N GLU A 108 5.57 -11.28 1.24
CA GLU A 108 4.70 -10.66 2.24
C GLU A 108 5.49 -10.17 3.45
N ALA A 109 6.43 -10.97 3.94
CA ALA A 109 7.25 -10.60 5.09
C ALA A 109 8.07 -9.35 4.82
N LYS A 110 8.68 -9.27 3.62
CA LYS A 110 9.45 -8.10 3.23
C LYS A 110 8.58 -6.86 3.10
N LEU A 111 7.43 -6.98 2.43
CA LEU A 111 6.50 -5.86 2.27
C LEU A 111 5.98 -5.37 3.62
N SER A 112 5.66 -6.27 4.54
CA SER A 112 5.20 -5.91 5.88
C SER A 112 6.23 -5.05 6.60
N GLY A 113 7.50 -5.44 6.54
CA GLY A 113 8.59 -4.67 7.14
C GLY A 113 8.75 -3.29 6.51
N ILE A 114 8.64 -3.21 5.20
CA ILE A 114 8.72 -1.95 4.46
C ILE A 114 7.57 -1.02 4.87
N VAL A 115 6.34 -1.55 4.91
CA VAL A 115 5.16 -0.76 5.28
C VAL A 115 5.31 -0.19 6.70
N ARG A 116 5.76 -1.01 7.65
CA ARG A 116 5.97 -0.54 9.02
C ARG A 116 6.99 0.59 9.09
N ARG A 117 8.05 0.49 8.31
CA ARG A 117 9.10 1.50 8.30
C ARG A 117 8.61 2.84 7.73
N VAL A 118 7.91 2.81 6.60
CA VAL A 118 7.50 4.05 5.94
C VAL A 118 6.28 4.70 6.59
N ALA A 119 5.52 3.95 7.36
CA ALA A 119 4.34 4.48 8.06
C ALA A 119 4.68 5.05 9.44
N SER A 120 5.90 4.89 9.90
CA SER A 120 6.35 5.35 11.21
C SER A 120 6.31 6.86 11.39
#